data_a2b8405e663448c387304021a40cfcdb
#
_entry.id   a2b8405e663448c387304021a40cfcdb
#
_cell.length_a   1.000
_cell.length_b   1.000
_cell.length_c   1.000
_cell.angle_alpha   90.00
_cell.angle_beta   90.00
_cell.angle_gamma   90.00
#
_symmetry.space_group_name_H-M   'P 1'
#
loop_
_entity.id
_entity.type
_entity.pdbx_description
1 polymer ?
#
loop_
_entity_poly.entity_id
_entity_poly.type
_entity_poly.pdbx_seq_one_letter_code
_entity_poly.pdbx_strand_id
1 'polypeptide(L)'
;MKRWLLGLLALLCMVSMVACIKSAPSLEGEWHAQDALKKDYAIVFKKDKVKIGEQDYNYTVDGPKSKDDFTYYSLKVKDQGKETSYTVFFPTKSKEVALFLEPNDEKEPIKGQMLFALNKKEKPDYYSYVKKYLK
;
A
#
# COMPACT_ATOMS: atom_id res chain seq x y z
N MET A 1 -2.33 46.19 6.13
CA MET A 1 -3.19 45.14 6.64
C MET A 1 -3.95 44.37 5.57
N LYS A 2 -4.55 45.07 4.62
CA LYS A 2 -5.27 44.40 3.52
C LYS A 2 -4.37 43.48 2.66
N ARG A 3 -3.11 43.82 2.53
CA ARG A 3 -2.13 42.99 1.76
C ARG A 3 -1.82 41.66 2.40
N TRP A 4 -1.93 41.56 3.69
CA TRP A 4 -1.68 40.35 4.43
C TRP A 4 -2.79 39.32 4.26
N LEU A 5 -4.03 39.83 4.24
CA LEU A 5 -5.20 38.99 4.04
C LEU A 5 -5.22 38.35 2.65
N LEU A 6 -4.79 39.11 1.63
CA LEU A 6 -4.70 38.62 0.27
C LEU A 6 -3.61 37.53 0.11
N GLY A 7 -2.47 37.72 0.77
CA GLY A 7 -1.40 36.73 0.76
C GLY A 7 -1.80 35.43 1.43
N LEU A 8 -2.50 35.53 2.54
CA LEU A 8 -3.00 34.36 3.26
C LEU A 8 -4.04 33.59 2.44
N LEU A 9 -4.91 34.29 1.75
CA LEU A 9 -5.93 33.66 0.93
C LEU A 9 -5.32 32.91 -0.26
N ALA A 10 -4.30 33.51 -0.88
CA ALA A 10 -3.59 32.89 -1.99
C ALA A 10 -2.85 31.62 -1.54
N LEU A 11 -2.27 31.66 -0.34
CA LEU A 11 -1.59 30.50 0.22
C LEU A 11 -2.56 29.36 0.51
N LEU A 12 -3.73 29.69 1.03
CA LEU A 12 -4.79 28.71 1.29
C LEU A 12 -5.26 28.03 0.02
N CYS A 13 -5.40 28.79 -1.06
CA CYS A 13 -5.81 28.24 -2.36
C CYS A 13 -4.78 27.29 -2.92
N MET A 14 -3.49 27.58 -2.75
CA MET A 14 -2.40 26.70 -3.19
C MET A 14 -2.40 25.37 -2.43
N VAL A 15 -2.60 25.41 -1.13
CA VAL A 15 -2.68 24.19 -0.31
C VAL A 15 -3.86 23.33 -0.72
N SER A 16 -5.00 23.95 -1.03
CA SER A 16 -6.18 23.23 -1.48
C SER A 16 -5.96 22.55 -2.82
N MET A 17 -5.26 23.20 -3.75
CA MET A 17 -4.94 22.61 -5.04
C MET A 17 -3.99 21.40 -4.92
N VAL A 18 -3.00 21.48 -4.05
CA VAL A 18 -2.08 20.39 -3.81
C VAL A 18 -2.82 19.19 -3.20
N ALA A 19 -3.76 19.42 -2.30
CA ALA A 19 -4.56 18.37 -1.69
C ALA A 19 -5.46 17.65 -2.72
N CYS A 20 -5.96 18.37 -3.72
CA CYS A 20 -6.81 17.80 -4.76
C CYS A 20 -6.06 16.94 -5.78
N ILE A 21 -4.75 17.14 -5.94
CA ILE A 21 -3.94 16.41 -6.93
C ILE A 21 -3.52 15.02 -6.41
N LYS A 22 -3.42 14.85 -5.11
CA LYS A 22 -3.00 13.58 -4.51
C LYS A 22 -4.17 12.63 -4.35
N SER A 23 -4.30 11.71 -5.29
CA SER A 23 -5.32 10.68 -5.25
C SER A 23 -4.76 9.28 -5.01
N ALA A 24 -3.47 9.15 -4.74
CA ALA A 24 -2.85 7.85 -4.51
C ALA A 24 -3.38 7.19 -3.24
N PRO A 25 -3.63 5.87 -3.25
CA PRO A 25 -4.09 5.16 -2.07
C PRO A 25 -2.99 5.11 -1.00
N SER A 26 -3.40 5.21 0.26
CA SER A 26 -2.49 5.15 1.38
C SER A 26 -2.20 3.70 1.77
N LEU A 27 -0.93 3.41 2.05
CA LEU A 27 -0.54 2.11 2.58
C LEU A 27 -0.85 2.01 4.07
N GLU A 28 -0.63 3.09 4.82
CA GLU A 28 -0.78 3.09 6.28
C GLU A 28 -2.21 2.75 6.71
N GLY A 29 -2.32 2.05 7.82
CA GLY A 29 -3.59 1.66 8.40
C GLY A 29 -3.72 0.17 8.58
N GLU A 30 -4.93 -0.25 8.93
CA GLU A 30 -5.26 -1.64 9.16
C GLU A 30 -5.90 -2.26 7.94
N TRP A 31 -5.42 -3.43 7.58
CA TRP A 31 -5.91 -4.20 6.45
C TRP A 31 -6.35 -5.58 6.90
N HIS A 32 -7.48 -6.05 6.37
CA HIS A 32 -7.84 -7.46 6.45
C HIS A 32 -7.03 -8.21 5.39
N ALA A 33 -6.45 -9.35 5.75
CA ALA A 33 -5.60 -10.12 4.87
C ALA A 33 -6.00 -11.59 4.89
N GLN A 34 -5.81 -12.28 3.78
CA GLN A 34 -5.98 -13.72 3.70
C GLN A 34 -4.84 -14.33 2.89
N ASP A 35 -4.24 -15.40 3.40
CA ASP A 35 -3.17 -16.11 2.71
C ASP A 35 -3.69 -17.24 1.82
N ALA A 36 -2.77 -17.96 1.16
CA ALA A 36 -3.12 -19.05 0.24
C ALA A 36 -3.79 -20.24 0.94
N LEU A 37 -3.64 -20.35 2.25
CA LEU A 37 -4.29 -21.41 3.04
C LEU A 37 -5.65 -20.96 3.55
N LYS A 38 -6.13 -19.81 3.08
CA LYS A 38 -7.39 -19.16 3.50
C LYS A 38 -7.41 -18.77 4.98
N LYS A 39 -6.24 -18.57 5.55
CA LYS A 39 -6.13 -18.09 6.92
C LYS A 39 -6.20 -16.56 6.93
N ASP A 40 -7.02 -16.02 7.85
CA ASP A 40 -7.22 -14.59 7.99
C ASP A 40 -6.22 -13.97 8.94
N TYR A 41 -5.75 -12.77 8.58
CA TYR A 41 -4.82 -11.97 9.38
C TYR A 41 -5.26 -10.52 9.40
N ALA A 42 -4.83 -9.79 10.42
CA ALA A 42 -4.83 -8.34 10.38
C ALA A 42 -3.40 -7.89 10.09
N ILE A 43 -3.23 -7.01 9.12
CA ILE A 43 -1.94 -6.40 8.81
C ILE A 43 -2.07 -4.90 9.04
N VAL A 44 -1.21 -4.36 9.92
CA VAL A 44 -1.23 -2.94 10.25
C VAL A 44 0.08 -2.32 9.78
N PHE A 45 0.00 -1.40 8.83
CA PHE A 45 1.16 -0.65 8.37
C PHE A 45 1.26 0.65 9.14
N LYS A 46 2.35 0.82 9.85
CA LYS A 46 2.72 2.08 10.51
C LYS A 46 3.86 2.71 9.74
N LYS A 47 4.38 3.82 10.22
CA LYS A 47 5.42 4.56 9.50
C LYS A 47 6.68 3.74 9.23
N ASP A 48 7.16 3.00 10.22
CA ASP A 48 8.40 2.23 10.15
C ASP A 48 8.28 0.80 10.64
N LYS A 49 7.06 0.38 10.97
CA LYS A 49 6.77 -0.97 11.45
C LYS A 49 5.52 -1.50 10.78
N VAL A 50 5.54 -2.79 10.47
CA VAL A 50 4.37 -3.51 9.99
C VAL A 50 4.08 -4.65 10.95
N LYS A 51 2.82 -4.73 11.37
CA LYS A 51 2.34 -5.81 12.23
C LYS A 51 1.56 -6.80 11.37
N ILE A 52 2.02 -8.03 11.33
CA ILE A 52 1.37 -9.11 10.59
C ILE A 52 0.92 -10.15 11.62
N GLY A 53 -0.41 -10.24 11.82
CA GLY A 53 -0.93 -11.03 12.91
C GLY A 53 -0.51 -10.44 14.24
N GLU A 54 0.26 -11.18 15.01
CA GLU A 54 0.76 -10.74 16.32
C GLU A 54 2.23 -10.33 16.32
N GLN A 55 2.90 -10.37 15.16
CA GLN A 55 4.32 -10.07 15.08
C GLN A 55 4.58 -8.73 14.42
N ASP A 56 5.48 -7.96 15.03
CA ASP A 56 5.94 -6.68 14.49
C ASP A 56 7.26 -6.86 13.76
N TYR A 57 7.37 -6.19 12.61
CA TYR A 57 8.59 -6.16 11.82
C TYR A 57 8.98 -4.73 11.52
N ASN A 58 10.27 -4.44 11.51
CA ASN A 58 10.77 -3.17 11.01
C ASN A 58 10.76 -3.20 9.49
N TYR A 59 10.36 -2.10 8.86
CA TYR A 59 10.35 -2.03 7.42
C TYR A 59 10.61 -0.60 6.95
N THR A 60 11.04 -0.51 5.70
CA THR A 60 11.10 0.76 4.97
C THR A 60 10.16 0.66 3.78
N VAL A 61 9.60 1.79 3.38
CA VAL A 61 8.66 1.86 2.27
C VAL A 61 9.12 2.90 1.28
N ASP A 62 9.00 2.57 -0.01
CA ASP A 62 9.30 3.46 -1.11
C ASP A 62 8.06 3.53 -2.01
N GLY A 63 7.52 4.72 -2.16
CA GLY A 63 6.33 4.94 -2.96
C GLY A 63 5.43 6.02 -2.36
N PRO A 64 4.26 6.27 -2.96
CA PRO A 64 3.65 5.47 -4.02
C PRO A 64 4.38 5.58 -5.36
N LYS A 65 4.44 4.47 -6.07
CA LYS A 65 4.98 4.39 -7.42
C LYS A 65 3.89 4.00 -8.40
N SER A 66 4.11 4.27 -9.66
CA SER A 66 3.13 3.99 -10.70
C SER A 66 3.76 3.18 -11.83
N LYS A 67 3.05 2.16 -12.28
CA LYS A 67 3.44 1.38 -13.46
C LYS A 67 2.17 0.92 -14.17
N ASP A 68 2.06 1.19 -15.47
CA ASP A 68 0.90 0.80 -16.29
C ASP A 68 -0.44 1.27 -15.67
N ASP A 69 -0.47 2.51 -15.16
CA ASP A 69 -1.62 3.12 -14.49
C ASP A 69 -2.00 2.49 -13.14
N PHE A 70 -1.18 1.59 -12.64
CA PHE A 70 -1.38 0.99 -11.32
C PHE A 70 -0.45 1.60 -10.30
N THR A 71 -0.92 1.69 -9.06
CA THR A 71 -0.12 2.19 -7.95
C THR A 71 0.44 1.03 -7.15
N TYR A 72 1.69 1.17 -6.70
CA TYR A 72 2.31 0.20 -5.82
C TYR A 72 3.30 0.84 -4.87
N TYR A 73 3.58 0.13 -3.78
CA TYR A 73 4.61 0.48 -2.81
C TYR A 73 5.63 -0.65 -2.75
N SER A 74 6.91 -0.29 -2.76
CA SER A 74 8.00 -1.25 -2.54
C SER A 74 8.39 -1.25 -1.08
N LEU A 75 8.42 -2.43 -0.46
CA LEU A 75 8.72 -2.60 0.95
C LEU A 75 9.99 -3.40 1.12
N LYS A 76 10.77 -3.05 2.13
CA LYS A 76 11.87 -3.89 2.62
C LYS A 76 11.62 -4.19 4.07
N VAL A 77 11.35 -5.45 4.37
CA VAL A 77 11.00 -5.93 5.70
C VAL A 77 12.21 -6.63 6.30
N LYS A 78 12.56 -6.22 7.51
CA LYS A 78 13.68 -6.81 8.26
C LYS A 78 13.15 -7.81 9.28
N ASP A 79 13.67 -9.03 9.21
CA ASP A 79 13.35 -10.09 10.15
C ASP A 79 14.63 -10.78 10.56
N GLN A 80 15.01 -10.67 11.84
CA GLN A 80 16.20 -11.29 12.42
C GLN A 80 17.47 -11.00 11.60
N GLY A 81 17.64 -9.76 11.19
CA GLY A 81 18.80 -9.34 10.41
C GLY A 81 18.73 -9.64 8.92
N LYS A 82 17.69 -10.33 8.48
CA LYS A 82 17.47 -10.62 7.07
C LYS A 82 16.47 -9.63 6.49
N GLU A 83 16.80 -9.06 5.33
CA GLU A 83 15.94 -8.12 4.63
C GLU A 83 15.29 -8.79 3.43
N THR A 84 13.98 -8.69 3.33
CA THR A 84 13.21 -9.26 2.22
C THR A 84 12.38 -8.15 1.55
N SER A 85 12.36 -8.16 0.23
CA SER A 85 11.59 -7.19 -0.56
C SER A 85 10.20 -7.71 -0.86
N TYR A 86 9.22 -6.83 -0.68
CA TYR A 86 7.81 -7.10 -0.99
C TYR A 86 7.21 -5.93 -1.74
N THR A 87 6.05 -6.15 -2.32
CA THR A 87 5.30 -5.11 -3.02
C THR A 87 3.85 -5.13 -2.54
N VAL A 88 3.30 -3.96 -2.23
CA VAL A 88 1.86 -3.81 -2.07
C VAL A 88 1.33 -3.13 -3.31
N PHE A 89 0.53 -3.86 -4.06
CA PHE A 89 0.06 -3.48 -5.39
C PHE A 89 -1.44 -3.23 -5.36
N PHE A 90 -1.87 -2.10 -5.93
CA PHE A 90 -3.28 -1.74 -6.04
C PHE A 90 -3.74 -2.03 -7.46
N PRO A 91 -4.47 -3.15 -7.68
CA PRO A 91 -4.80 -3.60 -9.03
C PRO A 91 -5.96 -2.84 -9.68
N THR A 92 -6.65 -2.00 -8.91
CA THR A 92 -7.77 -1.20 -9.40
C THR A 92 -7.61 0.23 -8.90
N LYS A 93 -8.56 1.09 -9.27
CA LYS A 93 -8.60 2.47 -8.74
C LYS A 93 -9.14 2.54 -7.32
N SER A 94 -9.62 1.43 -6.78
CA SER A 94 -10.05 1.36 -5.40
C SER A 94 -8.86 1.50 -4.46
N LYS A 95 -9.01 2.32 -3.44
CA LYS A 95 -7.98 2.52 -2.40
C LYS A 95 -8.06 1.45 -1.30
N GLU A 96 -9.00 0.53 -1.41
CA GLU A 96 -9.32 -0.45 -0.38
C GLU A 96 -8.91 -1.87 -0.73
N VAL A 97 -8.54 -2.10 -1.99
CA VAL A 97 -8.16 -3.42 -2.52
C VAL A 97 -6.69 -3.40 -2.89
N ALA A 98 -5.92 -4.32 -2.33
CA ALA A 98 -4.50 -4.44 -2.63
C ALA A 98 -4.04 -5.89 -2.57
N LEU A 99 -2.89 -6.14 -3.18
CA LEU A 99 -2.22 -7.44 -3.17
C LEU A 99 -0.86 -7.28 -2.50
N PHE A 100 -0.54 -8.20 -1.60
CA PHE A 100 0.77 -8.24 -0.97
C PHE A 100 1.59 -9.29 -1.71
N LEU A 101 2.60 -8.85 -2.45
CA LEU A 101 3.37 -9.69 -3.35
C LEU A 101 4.81 -9.85 -2.88
N GLU A 102 5.38 -11.00 -3.17
CA GLU A 102 6.83 -11.19 -3.14
C GLU A 102 7.31 -11.20 -4.58
N PRO A 103 8.01 -10.16 -5.04
CA PRO A 103 8.43 -10.08 -6.44
C PRO A 103 9.47 -11.14 -6.77
N ASN A 104 9.38 -11.71 -7.97
CA ASN A 104 10.37 -12.67 -8.46
C ASN A 104 11.71 -12.00 -8.76
N ASP A 105 11.66 -10.73 -9.16
CA ASP A 105 12.81 -9.91 -9.51
C ASP A 105 12.53 -8.48 -9.07
N GLU A 106 13.51 -7.84 -8.45
CA GLU A 106 13.38 -6.44 -8.01
C GLU A 106 13.12 -5.48 -9.16
N LYS A 107 13.48 -5.85 -10.39
CA LYS A 107 13.21 -5.06 -11.58
C LYS A 107 11.75 -5.12 -12.03
N GLU A 108 11.02 -6.11 -11.57
CA GLU A 108 9.61 -6.27 -11.88
C GLU A 108 8.79 -6.38 -10.59
N PRO A 109 8.63 -5.27 -9.86
CA PRO A 109 8.05 -5.30 -8.51
C PRO A 109 6.59 -5.74 -8.46
N ILE A 110 5.85 -5.62 -9.55
CA ILE A 110 4.44 -6.02 -9.59
C ILE A 110 4.23 -7.44 -10.13
N LYS A 111 5.31 -8.16 -10.39
CA LYS A 111 5.25 -9.56 -10.84
C LYS A 111 5.86 -10.45 -9.78
N GLY A 112 5.07 -11.35 -9.25
CA GLY A 112 5.56 -12.25 -8.22
C GLY A 112 4.46 -13.09 -7.62
N GLN A 113 4.77 -13.71 -6.51
CA GLN A 113 3.84 -14.56 -5.80
C GLN A 113 2.99 -13.72 -4.84
N MET A 114 1.67 -13.88 -4.90
CA MET A 114 0.78 -13.24 -3.96
C MET A 114 0.82 -13.96 -2.63
N LEU A 115 1.23 -13.26 -1.58
CA LEU A 115 1.26 -13.80 -0.23
C LEU A 115 -0.06 -13.56 0.49
N PHE A 116 -0.65 -12.38 0.31
CA PHE A 116 -1.92 -12.02 0.94
C PHE A 116 -2.79 -11.24 -0.03
N ALA A 117 -4.09 -11.53 0.01
CA ALA A 117 -5.11 -10.62 -0.48
C ALA A 117 -5.38 -9.61 0.61
N LEU A 118 -5.51 -8.33 0.27
CA LEU A 118 -5.71 -7.25 1.23
C LEU A 118 -6.99 -6.48 0.93
N ASN A 119 -7.73 -6.14 1.98
CA ASN A 119 -8.89 -5.26 1.87
C ASN A 119 -9.05 -4.46 3.16
N LYS A 120 -9.32 -3.16 3.04
CA LYS A 120 -9.47 -2.28 4.21
C LYS A 120 -10.80 -2.44 4.93
N LYS A 121 -11.84 -2.86 4.24
CA LYS A 121 -13.20 -2.87 4.78
C LYS A 121 -13.71 -4.24 5.16
N GLU A 122 -13.38 -5.26 4.38
CA GLU A 122 -13.93 -6.60 4.55
C GLU A 122 -12.86 -7.66 4.38
N LYS A 123 -13.18 -8.88 4.79
CA LYS A 123 -12.25 -9.99 4.63
C LYS A 123 -12.14 -10.34 3.14
N PRO A 124 -10.92 -10.30 2.58
CA PRO A 124 -10.73 -10.68 1.19
C PRO A 124 -10.71 -12.19 1.03
N ASP A 125 -11.03 -12.66 -0.17
CA ASP A 125 -10.87 -14.05 -0.54
C ASP A 125 -9.65 -14.19 -1.46
N TYR A 126 -8.66 -14.95 -1.00
CA TYR A 126 -7.38 -15.09 -1.71
C TYR A 126 -7.55 -15.56 -3.16
N TYR A 127 -8.30 -16.63 -3.36
CA TYR A 127 -8.44 -17.22 -4.70
C TYR A 127 -9.30 -16.39 -5.63
N SER A 128 -10.25 -15.65 -5.11
CA SER A 128 -10.99 -14.67 -5.90
C SER A 128 -10.08 -13.57 -6.42
N TYR A 129 -9.15 -13.11 -5.60
CA TYR A 129 -8.19 -12.10 -6.00
C TYR A 129 -7.21 -12.63 -7.05
N VAL A 130 -6.75 -13.87 -6.89
CA VAL A 130 -5.88 -14.51 -7.90
C VAL A 130 -6.55 -14.55 -9.26
N LYS A 131 -7.81 -14.99 -9.30
CA LYS A 131 -8.59 -15.04 -10.54
C LYS A 131 -8.80 -13.66 -11.16
N LYS A 132 -9.07 -12.67 -10.33
CA LYS A 132 -9.51 -11.35 -10.78
C LYS A 132 -8.34 -10.46 -11.18
N TYR A 133 -7.23 -10.53 -10.46
CA TYR A 133 -6.15 -9.56 -10.57
C TYR A 133 -4.80 -10.13 -11.04
N LEU A 134 -4.61 -11.43 -10.98
CA LEU A 134 -3.36 -12.08 -11.37
C LEU A 134 -3.56 -12.94 -12.64
N LYS A 135 -3.83 -12.29 -13.73
CA LYS A 135 -3.93 -13.00 -15.02
C LYS A 135 -2.62 -12.98 -15.76
#